data_b22ed46d0247d619d8644e8dd29f99b8
#
_entry.id   b22ed46d0247d619d8644e8dd29f99b8
#
_cell.length_a   1.000
_cell.length_b   1.000
_cell.length_c   1.000
_cell.angle_alpha   90.00
_cell.angle_beta   90.00
_cell.angle_gamma   90.00
#
_symmetry.space_group_name_H-M   'P 1'
#
loop_
_entity.id
_entity.type
_entity.pdbx_description
1 polymer ?
#
loop_
_entity_poly.entity_id
_entity_poly.type
_entity_poly.pdbx_seq_one_letter_code
_entity_poly.pdbx_strand_id
1 'polypeptide(L)'
;RVPLVIELKSQRTKGVIVDEVIKRLDLYEGEFVVQSFDPFIMREFRKKRPEYIRGQLIDKDRHKNLSYIADKLLSVAFFNFMVKPDFMNMNVKYLPVSNRMKKGRRVISWTIRNEADKEKAEKYADNYIFENIRP
;
A
#
# COMPACT_ATOMS: atom_id res chain seq x y z
N ARG A 1 -20.71 0.79 -10.60
CA ARG A 1 -19.33 1.18 -10.93
C ARG A 1 -18.35 0.21 -10.26
N VAL A 2 -17.19 -0.04 -10.86
CA VAL A 2 -16.20 -0.99 -10.35
C VAL A 2 -15.37 -0.30 -9.26
N PRO A 3 -15.15 -0.93 -8.09
CA PRO A 3 -14.22 -0.42 -7.09
C PRO A 3 -12.79 -0.27 -7.64
N LEU A 4 -12.09 0.79 -7.26
CA LEU A 4 -10.75 1.10 -7.76
C LEU A 4 -9.68 0.98 -6.68
N VAL A 5 -8.55 0.37 -7.03
CA VAL A 5 -7.30 0.43 -6.26
C VAL A 5 -6.31 1.30 -7.02
N ILE A 6 -6.04 2.50 -6.51
CA ILE A 6 -5.28 3.53 -7.22
C ILE A 6 -3.88 3.64 -6.64
N GLU A 7 -2.88 3.29 -7.43
CA GLU A 7 -1.48 3.43 -7.03
C GLU A 7 -0.87 4.72 -7.58
N LEU A 8 -0.33 5.55 -6.68
CA LEU A 8 0.47 6.70 -7.06
C LEU A 8 1.96 6.36 -7.04
N LYS A 9 2.61 6.55 -8.18
CA LYS A 9 4.08 6.44 -8.27
C LYS A 9 4.75 7.67 -7.65
N SER A 10 5.95 7.48 -7.07
CA SER A 10 6.73 8.58 -6.51
C SER A 10 7.07 9.62 -7.58
N GLN A 11 6.82 10.88 -7.27
CA GLN A 11 7.09 12.04 -8.13
C GLN A 11 7.88 13.10 -7.36
N ARG A 12 8.62 13.97 -8.08
CA ARG A 12 9.30 15.11 -7.46
C ARG A 12 8.32 16.08 -6.80
N THR A 13 7.18 16.32 -7.43
CA THR A 13 6.11 17.24 -6.99
C THR A 13 4.96 16.47 -6.33
N LYS A 14 5.21 15.87 -5.17
CA LYS A 14 4.27 14.96 -4.50
C LYS A 14 2.92 15.61 -4.17
N GLY A 15 2.94 16.86 -3.73
CA GLY A 15 1.72 17.60 -3.41
C GLY A 15 0.83 17.84 -4.65
N VAL A 16 1.44 18.18 -5.78
CA VAL A 16 0.72 18.46 -7.04
C VAL A 16 -0.02 17.23 -7.56
N ILE A 17 0.65 16.05 -7.58
CA ILE A 17 0.00 14.82 -8.03
C ILE A 17 -1.16 14.42 -7.11
N VAL A 18 -1.01 14.60 -5.82
CA VAL A 18 -2.08 14.32 -4.85
C VAL A 18 -3.27 15.23 -5.09
N ASP A 19 -3.06 16.54 -5.33
CA ASP A 19 -4.15 17.48 -5.60
C ASP A 19 -4.89 17.14 -6.90
N GLU A 20 -4.18 16.79 -7.95
CA GLU A 20 -4.79 16.39 -9.22
C GLU A 20 -5.60 15.09 -9.12
N VAL A 21 -5.12 14.14 -8.31
CA VAL A 21 -5.86 12.89 -8.06
C VAL A 21 -7.10 13.16 -7.21
N ILE A 22 -7.00 13.98 -6.16
CA ILE A 22 -8.14 14.36 -5.31
C ILE A 22 -9.24 15.00 -6.13
N LYS A 23 -8.91 15.97 -7.00
CA LYS A 23 -9.91 16.62 -7.88
C LYS A 23 -10.74 15.64 -8.69
N ARG A 24 -10.13 14.52 -9.14
CA ARG A 24 -10.84 13.49 -9.90
C ARG A 24 -11.63 12.54 -9.01
N LEU A 25 -11.05 12.17 -7.87
CA LEU A 25 -11.68 11.24 -6.94
C LEU A 25 -12.85 11.85 -6.18
N ASP A 26 -12.81 13.14 -5.89
CA ASP A 26 -13.95 13.86 -5.27
C ASP A 26 -15.19 13.86 -6.21
N LEU A 27 -15.02 13.64 -7.51
CA LEU A 27 -16.09 13.52 -8.50
C LEU A 27 -16.47 12.07 -8.82
N TYR A 28 -15.72 11.09 -8.28
CA TYR A 28 -15.95 9.70 -8.56
C TYR A 28 -16.97 9.10 -7.58
N GLU A 29 -18.09 8.65 -8.09
CA GLU A 29 -19.19 8.10 -7.27
C GLU A 29 -19.05 6.60 -6.94
N GLY A 30 -17.93 5.94 -7.30
CA GLY A 30 -17.64 4.56 -6.97
C GLY A 30 -16.76 4.44 -5.72
N GLU A 31 -16.63 3.21 -5.22
CA GLU A 31 -15.69 2.90 -4.15
C GLU A 31 -14.25 2.95 -4.65
N PHE A 32 -13.34 3.46 -3.84
CA PHE A 32 -11.92 3.46 -4.15
C PHE A 32 -11.04 3.44 -2.90
N VAL A 33 -9.81 3.01 -3.10
CA VAL A 33 -8.72 3.15 -2.13
C VAL A 33 -7.49 3.72 -2.84
N VAL A 34 -6.66 4.45 -2.12
CA VAL A 34 -5.40 4.98 -2.64
C VAL A 34 -4.22 4.30 -1.97
N GLN A 35 -3.15 4.04 -2.72
CA GLN A 35 -1.94 3.42 -2.19
C GLN A 35 -0.68 3.96 -2.87
N SER A 36 0.44 3.89 -2.17
CA SER A 36 1.75 4.25 -2.71
C SER A 36 2.87 3.56 -1.93
N PHE A 37 4.00 3.37 -2.61
CA PHE A 37 5.28 3.07 -1.95
C PHE A 37 5.86 4.30 -1.24
N ASP A 38 5.49 5.50 -1.69
CA ASP A 38 6.00 6.75 -1.14
C ASP A 38 5.15 7.20 0.06
N PRO A 39 5.70 7.15 1.29
CA PRO A 39 4.97 7.52 2.49
C PRO A 39 4.62 9.01 2.54
N PHE A 40 5.36 9.86 1.84
CA PHE A 40 5.05 11.29 1.80
C PHE A 40 3.82 11.58 0.94
N ILE A 41 3.57 10.82 -0.14
CA ILE A 41 2.32 10.86 -0.91
C ILE A 41 1.16 10.47 0.01
N MET A 42 1.28 9.37 0.76
CA MET A 42 0.23 8.91 1.67
C MET A 42 -0.01 9.91 2.82
N ARG A 43 1.04 10.58 3.30
CA ARG A 43 0.92 11.67 4.28
C ARG A 43 0.13 12.86 3.72
N GLU A 44 0.34 13.23 2.46
CA GLU A 44 -0.40 14.32 1.83
C GLU A 44 -1.89 13.95 1.69
N PHE A 45 -2.23 12.73 1.28
CA PHE A 45 -3.62 12.26 1.31
C PHE A 45 -4.21 12.32 2.72
N ARG A 46 -3.49 11.84 3.74
CA ARG A 46 -3.95 11.92 5.13
C ARG A 46 -4.27 13.34 5.59
N LYS A 47 -3.50 14.32 5.13
CA LYS A 47 -3.73 15.73 5.49
C LYS A 47 -4.92 16.33 4.75
N LYS A 48 -5.05 16.02 3.46
CA LYS A 48 -6.01 16.70 2.57
C LYS A 48 -7.36 15.97 2.49
N ARG A 49 -7.36 14.65 2.67
CA ARG A 49 -8.54 13.77 2.64
C ARG A 49 -8.37 12.66 3.69
N PRO A 50 -8.52 12.99 4.97
CA PRO A 50 -8.37 12.00 6.06
C PRO A 50 -9.37 10.84 5.96
N GLU A 51 -10.52 11.04 5.33
CA GLU A 51 -11.58 10.07 5.08
C GLU A 51 -11.23 9.03 3.99
N TYR A 52 -10.26 9.30 3.11
CA TYR A 52 -9.87 8.33 2.09
C TYR A 52 -9.19 7.11 2.72
N ILE A 53 -9.61 5.92 2.29
CA ILE A 53 -8.96 4.67 2.68
C ILE A 53 -7.57 4.59 2.03
N ARG A 54 -6.52 4.46 2.84
CA ARG A 54 -5.12 4.53 2.43
C ARG A 54 -4.38 3.24 2.70
N GLY A 55 -3.68 2.76 1.68
CA GLY A 55 -2.78 1.62 1.76
C GLY A 55 -1.30 2.01 1.68
N GLN A 56 -0.46 1.40 2.50
CA GLN A 56 0.99 1.51 2.36
C GLN A 56 1.51 0.29 1.61
N LEU A 57 2.08 0.52 0.41
CA LEU A 57 2.81 -0.50 -0.34
C LEU A 57 4.19 -0.73 0.29
N ILE A 58 4.54 -1.99 0.50
CA ILE A 58 5.80 -2.39 1.13
C ILE A 58 6.50 -3.42 0.26
N ASP A 59 7.73 -3.08 -0.15
CA ASP A 59 8.66 -4.01 -0.78
C ASP A 59 10.03 -3.88 -0.08
N LYS A 60 10.44 -4.91 0.61
CA LYS A 60 11.71 -4.92 1.36
C LYS A 60 12.93 -4.87 0.44
N ASP A 61 12.82 -5.38 -0.79
CA ASP A 61 13.94 -5.37 -1.74
C ASP A 61 14.21 -3.99 -2.33
N ARG A 62 13.24 -3.09 -2.29
CA ARG A 62 13.37 -1.73 -2.83
C ARG A 62 14.36 -0.86 -2.05
N HIS A 63 14.69 -1.25 -0.81
CA HIS A 63 15.51 -0.48 0.12
C HIS A 63 16.89 -1.08 0.38
N LYS A 64 17.35 -2.03 -0.45
CA LYS A 64 18.63 -2.74 -0.26
C LYS A 64 19.88 -1.84 -0.16
N ASN A 65 19.77 -0.59 -0.58
CA ASN A 65 20.88 0.38 -0.57
C ASN A 65 20.86 1.36 0.64
N LEU A 66 19.89 1.23 1.54
CA LEU A 66 19.86 2.01 2.76
C LEU A 66 20.62 1.27 3.87
N SER A 67 21.35 1.98 4.74
CA SER A 67 21.99 1.34 5.88
C SER A 67 20.95 0.59 6.72
N TYR A 68 21.32 -0.56 7.28
CA TYR A 68 20.44 -1.44 8.08
C TYR A 68 19.64 -0.69 9.16
N ILE A 69 20.22 0.38 9.73
CA ILE A 69 19.58 1.21 10.75
C ILE A 69 18.51 2.13 10.13
N ALA A 70 18.79 2.72 8.98
CA ALA A 70 17.82 3.55 8.25
C ALA A 70 16.66 2.71 7.72
N ASP A 71 16.93 1.50 7.25
CA ASP A 71 15.94 0.53 6.79
C ASP A 71 15.00 0.09 7.93
N LYS A 72 15.53 -0.15 9.13
CA LYS A 72 14.76 -0.56 10.31
C LYS A 72 13.95 0.58 10.94
N LEU A 73 14.48 1.80 10.94
CA LEU A 73 13.77 3.01 11.42
C LEU A 73 12.72 3.51 10.41
N LEU A 74 13.02 3.41 9.12
CA LEU A 74 12.13 3.82 8.04
C LEU A 74 11.04 2.77 7.73
N SER A 75 11.30 1.49 8.03
CA SER A 75 10.53 0.42 7.40
C SER A 75 9.12 0.21 7.94
N VAL A 76 8.79 0.39 9.19
CA VAL A 76 7.43 0.05 9.66
C VAL A 76 6.88 0.97 10.75
N ALA A 77 7.68 1.35 11.76
CA ALA A 77 7.15 2.12 12.88
C ALA A 77 6.96 3.60 12.53
N PHE A 78 7.92 4.18 11.82
CA PHE A 78 7.88 5.58 11.40
C PHE A 78 6.79 5.84 10.36
N PHE A 79 6.69 4.97 9.34
CA PHE A 79 5.63 5.11 8.33
C PHE A 79 4.24 4.90 8.91
N ASN A 80 4.08 3.94 9.82
CA ASN A 80 2.82 3.73 10.52
C ASN A 80 2.36 4.94 11.32
N PHE A 81 3.28 5.68 11.93
CA PHE A 81 2.96 6.90 12.67
C PHE A 81 2.61 8.06 11.72
N MET A 82 3.42 8.25 10.68
CA MET A 82 3.27 9.37 9.74
C MET A 82 2.06 9.21 8.82
N VAL A 83 1.86 8.01 8.28
CA VAL A 83 0.83 7.72 7.28
C VAL A 83 -0.48 7.29 7.92
N LYS A 84 -0.45 6.54 9.01
CA LYS A 84 -1.59 5.82 9.62
C LYS A 84 -2.42 5.10 8.53
N PRO A 85 -1.82 4.12 7.84
CA PRO A 85 -2.52 3.42 6.77
C PRO A 85 -3.65 2.57 7.33
N ASP A 86 -4.73 2.43 6.58
CA ASP A 86 -5.89 1.58 6.93
C ASP A 86 -5.60 0.11 6.62
N PHE A 87 -4.79 -0.15 5.59
CA PHE A 87 -4.31 -1.48 5.23
C PHE A 87 -2.85 -1.46 4.80
N MET A 88 -2.22 -2.64 4.82
CA MET A 88 -0.87 -2.88 4.33
C MET A 88 -0.93 -3.67 3.03
N ASN A 89 -0.17 -3.27 2.02
CA ASN A 89 -0.06 -4.01 0.77
C ASN A 89 1.37 -4.53 0.59
N MET A 90 1.54 -5.85 0.71
CA MET A 90 2.82 -6.52 0.85
C MET A 90 3.11 -7.44 -0.33
N ASN A 91 4.34 -7.42 -0.83
CA ASN A 91 4.79 -8.40 -1.83
C ASN A 91 4.65 -9.83 -1.26
N VAL A 92 4.07 -10.73 -2.05
CA VAL A 92 3.74 -12.13 -1.66
C VAL A 92 4.93 -12.92 -1.12
N LYS A 93 6.13 -12.62 -1.57
CA LYS A 93 7.36 -13.28 -1.09
C LYS A 93 7.62 -13.06 0.39
N TYR A 94 7.10 -11.97 0.99
CA TYR A 94 7.30 -11.62 2.40
C TYR A 94 6.18 -12.08 3.35
N LEU A 95 5.21 -12.82 2.83
CA LEU A 95 4.22 -13.48 3.67
C LEU A 95 4.82 -14.69 4.41
N PRO A 96 4.40 -14.97 5.64
CA PRO A 96 3.40 -14.25 6.44
C PRO A 96 3.94 -12.96 7.07
N VAL A 97 3.04 -11.99 7.29
CA VAL A 97 3.37 -10.75 8.00
C VAL A 97 3.15 -10.94 9.51
N SER A 98 4.13 -10.57 10.32
CA SER A 98 4.02 -10.69 11.78
C SER A 98 2.90 -9.80 12.35
N ASN A 99 2.28 -10.24 13.45
CA ASN A 99 1.24 -9.46 14.13
C ASN A 99 1.74 -8.08 14.60
N ARG A 100 3.04 -7.99 14.96
CA ARG A 100 3.68 -6.72 15.32
C ARG A 100 3.69 -5.72 14.16
N MET A 101 3.86 -6.20 12.93
CA MET A 101 3.77 -5.36 11.72
C MET A 101 2.33 -5.02 11.38
N LYS A 102 1.44 -6.00 11.40
CA LYS A 102 0.02 -5.79 11.07
C LYS A 102 -0.63 -4.74 11.99
N LYS A 103 -0.37 -4.79 13.28
CA LYS A 103 -1.03 -3.93 14.28
C LYS A 103 -2.56 -3.89 14.12
N GLY A 104 -3.16 -5.04 13.83
CA GLY A 104 -4.60 -5.17 13.58
C GLY A 104 -5.09 -4.76 12.19
N ARG A 105 -4.21 -4.32 11.28
CA ARG A 105 -4.60 -3.93 9.93
C ARG A 105 -4.79 -5.12 9.01
N ARG A 106 -5.62 -4.94 8.00
CA ARG A 106 -5.77 -5.84 6.87
C ARG A 106 -4.48 -5.89 6.05
N VAL A 107 -4.18 -7.06 5.51
CA VAL A 107 -3.05 -7.29 4.60
C VAL A 107 -3.58 -7.67 3.23
N ILE A 108 -3.25 -6.87 2.22
CA ILE A 108 -3.43 -7.22 0.81
C ILE A 108 -2.07 -7.71 0.30
N SER A 109 -2.05 -8.73 -0.54
CA SER A 109 -0.81 -9.24 -1.12
C SER A 109 -0.72 -8.97 -2.62
N TRP A 110 0.48 -8.73 -3.14
CA TRP A 110 0.75 -8.47 -4.56
C TRP A 110 2.11 -9.06 -4.97
N THR A 111 2.38 -9.32 -6.17
CA THR A 111 1.47 -9.58 -7.27
C THR A 111 1.39 -11.08 -7.45
N ILE A 112 0.21 -11.62 -7.43
CA ILE A 112 -0.02 -13.07 -7.56
C ILE A 112 -0.02 -13.41 -9.06
N ARG A 113 0.89 -14.31 -9.48
CA ARG A 113 1.09 -14.67 -10.89
C ARG A 113 1.01 -16.16 -11.17
N ASN A 114 0.89 -16.99 -10.13
CA ASN A 114 0.83 -18.45 -10.23
C ASN A 114 0.07 -19.02 -9.02
N GLU A 115 -0.29 -20.31 -9.11
CA GLU A 115 -1.07 -20.98 -8.06
C GLU A 115 -0.34 -21.04 -6.71
N ALA A 116 0.97 -21.24 -6.67
CA ALA A 116 1.73 -21.28 -5.43
C ALA A 116 1.69 -19.93 -4.68
N ASP A 117 1.79 -18.82 -5.41
CA ASP A 117 1.61 -17.48 -4.83
C ASP A 117 0.17 -17.26 -4.35
N LYS A 118 -0.83 -17.78 -5.09
CA LYS A 118 -2.25 -17.70 -4.74
C LYS A 118 -2.52 -18.45 -3.44
N GLU A 119 -2.14 -19.72 -3.33
CA GLU A 119 -2.28 -20.51 -2.10
C GLU A 119 -1.65 -19.82 -0.89
N LYS A 120 -0.45 -19.25 -1.10
CA LYS A 120 0.25 -18.51 -0.06
C LYS A 120 -0.50 -17.26 0.37
N ALA A 121 -1.04 -16.50 -0.59
CA ALA A 121 -1.80 -15.29 -0.31
C ALA A 121 -3.13 -15.62 0.40
N GLU A 122 -3.87 -16.62 -0.05
CA GLU A 122 -5.12 -17.08 0.56
C GLU A 122 -4.93 -17.53 2.03
N LYS A 123 -3.77 -18.12 2.33
CA LYS A 123 -3.44 -18.56 3.69
C LYS A 123 -3.05 -17.42 4.64
N TYR A 124 -2.42 -16.35 4.14
CA TYR A 124 -1.73 -15.38 4.99
C TYR A 124 -2.12 -13.91 4.79
N ALA A 125 -2.93 -13.61 3.78
CA ALA A 125 -3.43 -12.27 3.50
C ALA A 125 -4.97 -12.23 3.57
N ASP A 126 -5.53 -11.04 3.73
CA ASP A 126 -6.99 -10.84 3.74
C ASP A 126 -7.55 -10.69 2.32
N ASN A 127 -6.70 -10.31 1.36
CA ASN A 127 -7.02 -10.19 -0.07
C ASN A 127 -5.73 -10.14 -0.89
N TYR A 128 -5.81 -10.20 -2.21
CA TYR A 128 -4.65 -10.12 -3.08
C TYR A 128 -4.92 -9.45 -4.43
N ILE A 129 -3.86 -8.92 -5.03
CA ILE A 129 -3.83 -8.35 -6.38
C ILE A 129 -3.12 -9.36 -7.27
N PHE A 130 -3.77 -9.74 -8.37
CA PHE A 130 -3.26 -10.73 -9.31
C PHE A 130 -3.02 -10.15 -10.70
N GLU A 131 -2.21 -10.83 -11.47
CA GLU A 131 -1.86 -10.50 -12.84
C GLU A 131 -1.65 -11.79 -13.64
N ASN A 132 -2.24 -11.85 -14.86
CA ASN A 132 -2.12 -12.99 -15.79
C ASN A 132 -2.63 -14.36 -15.29
N ILE A 133 -3.41 -14.38 -14.22
CA ILE A 133 -4.14 -15.56 -13.73
C ILE A 133 -5.60 -15.19 -13.52
N ARG A 134 -6.46 -16.21 -13.46
CA ARG A 134 -7.86 -16.03 -13.00
C ARG A 134 -7.92 -16.41 -11.51
N PRO A 135 -8.57 -15.61 -10.66
CA PRO A 135 -8.75 -15.93 -9.25
C PRO A 135 -9.69 -17.12 -9.02
#